data_76255a77b031d72797d0a2aed1a00fb3
#
_entry.id   76255a77b031d72797d0a2aed1a00fb3
#
_cell.length_a   1.000
_cell.length_b   1.000
_cell.length_c   1.000
_cell.angle_alpha   90.00
_cell.angle_beta   90.00
_cell.angle_gamma   90.00
#
_symmetry.space_group_name_H-M   'P 1'
#
loop_
_entity.id
_entity.type
_entity.pdbx_description
1 polymer ?
#
loop_
_entity_poly.entity_id
_entity_poly.type
_entity_poly.pdbx_seq_one_letter_code
_entity_poly.pdbx_strand_id
1 'polypeptide(L)' 'SIKLPITISINSKKNKKIIELERVLNSLDLVSDFNILNFNSESIQYKITYNGTPNIFLNDMREKNLELEIKNNMWTLK' A
#
# COMPACT_ATOMS: atom_id res chain seq x y z
N SER A 1 18.61 -10.22 -1.40
CA SER A 1 17.18 -10.05 -1.10
C SER A 1 16.47 -9.42 -2.27
N ILE A 2 15.26 -9.86 -2.52
CA ILE A 2 14.44 -9.35 -3.62
C ILE A 2 13.65 -8.15 -3.11
N LYS A 3 13.75 -7.03 -3.83
CA LYS A 3 12.94 -5.85 -3.54
C LYS A 3 11.80 -5.79 -4.54
N LEU A 4 10.59 -5.85 -4.04
CA LEU A 4 9.38 -5.82 -4.86
C LEU A 4 8.80 -4.41 -4.86
N PRO A 5 8.71 -3.73 -6.03
CA PRO A 5 8.01 -2.46 -6.10
C PRO A 5 6.50 -2.71 -6.16
N ILE A 6 5.77 -2.03 -5.31
CA ILE A 6 4.31 -2.13 -5.24
C ILE A 6 3.74 -0.73 -5.35
N THR A 7 2.72 -0.56 -6.20
CA THR A 7 1.97 0.69 -6.28
C THR A 7 0.57 0.46 -5.72
N ILE A 8 0.19 1.24 -4.72
CA ILE A 8 -1.14 1.21 -4.13
C ILE A 8 -1.87 2.50 -4.43
N SER A 9 -3.09 2.40 -4.91
CA SER A 9 -4.00 3.53 -5.09
C SER A 9 -5.04 3.52 -3.99
N ILE A 10 -5.36 4.69 -3.46
CA ILE A 10 -6.42 4.85 -2.47
C ILE A 10 -7.22 6.12 -2.79
N ASN A 11 -8.52 6.07 -2.59
CA ASN A 11 -9.38 7.23 -2.78
C ASN A 11 -8.93 8.36 -1.86
N SER A 12 -8.67 9.54 -2.43
CA SER A 12 -8.13 10.68 -1.69
C SER A 12 -9.07 11.24 -0.63
N LYS A 13 -10.34 10.88 -0.67
CA LYS A 13 -11.35 11.32 0.30
C LYS A 13 -11.44 10.43 1.52
N LYS A 14 -10.77 9.27 1.49
CA LYS A 14 -10.77 8.33 2.62
C LYS A 14 -9.68 8.67 3.62
N ASN A 15 -9.84 9.79 4.32
CA ASN A 15 -8.81 10.33 5.20
C ASN A 15 -8.37 9.35 6.29
N LYS A 16 -9.32 8.67 6.92
CA LYS A 16 -8.98 7.71 7.99
C LYS A 16 -8.18 6.52 7.46
N LYS A 17 -8.55 6.04 6.27
CA LYS A 17 -7.82 4.93 5.63
C LYS A 17 -6.41 5.34 5.22
N ILE A 18 -6.25 6.55 4.75
CA ILE A 18 -4.93 7.08 4.38
C ILE A 18 -4.02 7.12 5.59
N ILE A 19 -4.50 7.67 6.71
CA ILE A 19 -3.73 7.72 7.95
C ILE A 19 -3.37 6.31 8.42
N GLU A 20 -4.33 5.41 8.38
CA GLU A 20 -4.12 4.03 8.78
C GLU A 20 -3.10 3.31 7.88
N LEU A 21 -3.21 3.51 6.56
CA LEU A 21 -2.27 2.93 5.61
C LEU A 21 -0.84 3.37 5.93
N GLU A 22 -0.62 4.67 6.12
CA GLU A 22 0.73 5.17 6.39
C GLU A 22 1.26 4.65 7.72
N ARG A 23 0.41 4.57 8.74
CA ARG A 23 0.80 4.01 10.03
C ARG A 23 1.21 2.54 9.90
N VAL A 24 0.42 1.76 9.15
CA VAL A 24 0.72 0.35 8.93
C VAL A 24 2.02 0.17 8.14
N LEU A 25 2.19 0.94 7.05
CA LEU A 25 3.41 0.86 6.25
C LEU A 25 4.66 1.18 7.06
N ASN A 26 4.55 2.11 7.99
CA ASN A 26 5.66 2.42 8.91
C ASN A 26 5.94 1.30 9.91
N SER A 27 4.97 0.44 10.17
CA SER A 27 5.11 -0.63 11.18
C SER A 27 5.57 -1.96 10.60
N LEU A 28 5.47 -2.16 9.29
CA LEU A 28 5.80 -3.45 8.66
C LEU A 28 7.30 -3.57 8.45
N ASP A 29 7.90 -4.60 9.05
CA ASP A 29 9.35 -4.82 8.99
C ASP A 29 9.86 -5.00 7.55
N LEU A 30 9.05 -5.61 6.69
CA LEU A 30 9.47 -5.90 5.32
C LEU A 30 9.29 -4.71 4.37
N VAL A 31 8.65 -3.64 4.81
CA VAL A 31 8.60 -2.39 4.05
C VAL A 31 9.89 -1.63 4.31
N SER A 32 10.73 -1.51 3.28
CA SER A 32 12.00 -0.77 3.43
C SER A 32 11.82 0.72 3.16
N ASP A 33 10.83 1.07 2.34
CA ASP A 33 10.61 2.46 1.95
C ASP A 33 9.23 2.62 1.35
N PHE A 34 8.62 3.79 1.52
CA PHE A 34 7.41 4.15 0.78
C PHE A 34 7.33 5.67 0.62
N ASN A 35 6.71 6.11 -0.45
CA ASN A 35 6.50 7.53 -0.71
C ASN A 35 5.28 7.73 -1.60
N ILE A 36 4.81 8.97 -1.65
CA ILE A 36 3.71 9.34 -2.53
C ILE A 36 4.27 9.51 -3.94
N LEU A 37 3.75 8.72 -4.87
CA LEU A 37 4.12 8.78 -6.27
C LEU A 37 3.32 9.86 -7.00
N ASN A 38 2.03 9.97 -6.67
CA ASN A 38 1.12 10.89 -7.32
C ASN A 38 -0.09 11.10 -6.42
N PHE A 39 -0.68 12.30 -6.49
CA PHE A 39 -1.95 12.52 -5.80
C PHE A 39 -2.77 13.59 -6.52
N ASN A 40 -4.09 13.43 -6.48
CA ASN A 40 -5.04 14.39 -7.04
C ASN A 40 -6.36 14.31 -6.26
N SER A 41 -7.40 14.98 -6.75
CA SER A 41 -8.69 15.02 -6.05
C SER A 41 -9.38 13.66 -5.96
N GLU A 42 -8.98 12.69 -6.77
CA GLU A 42 -9.62 11.37 -6.82
C GLU A 42 -8.84 10.31 -6.07
N SER A 43 -7.51 10.31 -6.20
CA SER A 43 -6.70 9.25 -5.62
C SER A 43 -5.33 9.72 -5.19
N ILE A 44 -4.75 8.96 -4.26
CA ILE A 44 -3.35 9.06 -3.89
C ILE A 44 -2.72 7.74 -4.28
N GLN A 45 -1.55 7.79 -4.92
CA GLN A 45 -0.79 6.60 -5.27
C GLN A 45 0.50 6.57 -4.48
N TYR A 46 0.74 5.43 -3.82
CA TYR A 46 1.96 5.19 -3.06
C TYR A 46 2.84 4.20 -3.80
N LYS A 47 4.12 4.50 -3.83
CA LYS A 47 5.13 3.55 -4.25
C LYS A 47 5.78 2.96 -3.00
N ILE A 48 5.76 1.63 -2.91
CA ILE A 48 6.25 0.90 -1.75
C ILE A 48 7.33 -0.05 -2.22
N THR A 49 8.44 -0.11 -1.50
CA THR A 49 9.47 -1.11 -1.72
C THR A 49 9.33 -2.16 -0.62
N TYR A 50 9.03 -3.38 -1.00
CA TYR A 50 8.74 -4.47 -0.09
C TYR A 50 9.76 -5.59 -0.25
N ASN A 51 10.30 -6.08 0.86
CA ASN A 51 11.33 -7.14 0.88
C ASN A 51 10.69 -8.52 1.08
N GLY A 52 9.72 -8.84 0.24
CA GLY A 52 9.02 -10.12 0.30
C GLY A 52 8.19 -10.35 -0.94
N THR A 53 7.38 -11.40 -0.92
CA THR A 53 6.51 -11.75 -2.05
C THR A 53 5.20 -10.99 -2.01
N PRO A 54 4.48 -10.88 -3.15
CA PRO A 54 3.16 -10.25 -3.17
C PRO A 54 2.17 -10.89 -2.18
N ASN A 55 2.20 -12.21 -2.06
CA ASN A 55 1.26 -12.90 -1.16
C ASN A 55 1.52 -12.58 0.30
N ILE A 56 2.79 -12.46 0.67
CA ILE A 56 3.15 -12.07 2.05
C ILE A 56 2.67 -10.66 2.32
N PHE A 57 2.86 -9.75 1.35
CA PHE A 57 2.39 -8.38 1.51
C PHE A 57 0.86 -8.32 1.68
N LEU A 58 0.12 -9.07 0.85
CA LEU A 58 -1.34 -9.13 0.96
C LEU A 58 -1.77 -9.61 2.33
N ASN A 59 -1.11 -10.64 2.86
CA ASN A 59 -1.41 -11.17 4.19
C ASN A 59 -1.10 -10.18 5.30
N ASP A 60 0.06 -9.52 5.22
CA ASP A 60 0.44 -8.51 6.21
C ASP A 60 -0.61 -7.40 6.28
N MET A 61 -1.05 -6.93 5.12
CA MET A 61 -2.06 -5.86 5.06
C MET A 61 -3.40 -6.35 5.60
N ARG A 62 -3.80 -7.56 5.23
CA ARG A 62 -5.08 -8.14 5.68
C ARG A 62 -5.09 -8.32 7.20
N GLU A 63 -3.98 -8.72 7.80
CA GLU A 63 -3.87 -8.85 9.25
C GLU A 63 -4.03 -7.52 9.96
N LYS A 64 -3.77 -6.42 9.27
CA LYS A 64 -3.98 -5.07 9.78
C LYS A 64 -5.33 -4.48 9.36
N ASN A 65 -6.23 -5.33 8.87
CA ASN A 65 -7.57 -4.94 8.39
C ASN A 65 -7.54 -3.99 7.19
N LEU A 66 -6.53 -4.12 6.37
CA LEU A 66 -6.41 -3.36 5.13
C LEU A 66 -6.55 -4.33 3.96
N GLU A 67 -7.66 -4.20 3.23
CA GLU A 67 -7.96 -5.07 2.10
C GLU A 67 -7.53 -4.43 0.80
N LEU A 68 -6.75 -5.18 0.02
CA LEU A 68 -6.29 -4.75 -1.28
C LEU A 68 -7.00 -5.53 -2.38
N GLU A 69 -7.33 -4.82 -3.44
CA GLU A 69 -7.92 -5.38 -4.64
C GLU A 69 -6.99 -5.10 -5.81
N ILE A 70 -6.75 -6.11 -6.65
CA ILE A 70 -5.87 -5.95 -7.81
C ILE A 70 -6.75 -5.71 -9.04
N LYS A 71 -6.54 -4.55 -9.69
CA LYS A 71 -7.20 -4.18 -10.94
C LYS A 71 -6.15 -3.67 -11.92
N ASN A 72 -6.08 -4.27 -13.10
CA ASN A 72 -5.19 -3.81 -14.16
C ASN A 72 -3.73 -3.66 -13.68
N ASN A 73 -3.24 -4.64 -12.93
CA ASN A 73 -1.90 -4.65 -12.35
C ASN A 73 -1.66 -3.55 -11.32
N MET A 74 -2.71 -2.88 -10.87
CA MET A 74 -2.63 -1.88 -9.81
C MET A 74 -3.39 -2.38 -8.58
N TRP A 75 -2.80 -2.17 -7.42
CA TRP A 75 -3.40 -2.54 -6.15
C TRP A 75 -4.19 -1.36 -5.62
N THR A 76 -5.45 -1.59 -5.30
CA THR A 76 -6.34 -0.55 -4.79
C THR A 76 -6.75 -0.91 -3.38
N LEU A 77 -6.57 0.03 -2.45
CA LEU A 77 -7.04 -0.15 -1.08
C LEU A 77 -8.53 0.18 -1.00
N LYS A 78 -9.29 -0.77 -0.50
CA LYS A 78 -10.73 -0.60 -0.31
C LYS A 78 -11.05 0.32 0.85
#